data_c014e53875cbeb479d574066435042b9
#
_entry.id   c014e53875cbeb479d574066435042b9
#
_cell.length_a   1.000
_cell.length_b   1.000
_cell.length_c   1.000
_cell.angle_alpha   90.00
_cell.angle_beta   90.00
_cell.angle_gamma   90.00
#
_symmetry.space_group_name_H-M   'P 1'
#
loop_
_entity.id
_entity.type
_entity.pdbx_description
1 polymer ?
#
loop_
_entity_poly.entity_id
_entity_poly.type
_entity_poly.pdbx_seq_one_letter_code
_entity_poly.pdbx_strand_id
1 'polypeptide(L)'
;MSIPKAIFIGSLSLFAVIGGLALFKKKGETAPKELAATPAPAIEAVEVAPERSQQYLQPVQDEVAEEEMDQVWRLFTKGKQKLPVVETVRYKSRVSWLKGRPAWITDYAAHFSTSRHFIARSLNGKKDYYTQKVSPGDQFNILKKDVNFYLVVDLSRCKLWFYALDGATNERHLLKTYKVGLGRFDEDSYSGLLTPKGKFSLGDKVAIYKTGMAGYFQDDEVEMVRVFGTRWIPFSEELSGEGDSPRGYGFHGAPWVFDVGTETYSEDLSTIGSYESDGCIRLAQNDIEELYAIIITKPTVVEIVTDFHDAEIPGDLVEN
;
A
#
# COMPACT_ATOMS: atom_id res chain seq x y z
N MET A 1 50.24 -19.87 -17.88
CA MET A 1 50.56 -19.09 -16.64
C MET A 1 49.23 -18.77 -15.96
N SER A 2 49.04 -19.29 -14.76
CA SER A 2 47.74 -19.34 -14.04
C SER A 2 47.44 -18.03 -13.26
N ILE A 3 46.27 -17.49 -13.50
CA ILE A 3 45.72 -16.22 -12.96
C ILE A 3 45.43 -16.18 -11.43
N PRO A 4 45.65 -17.23 -10.62
CA PRO A 4 45.26 -17.14 -9.21
C PRO A 4 46.25 -16.47 -8.24
N LYS A 5 47.46 -16.15 -8.66
CA LYS A 5 48.49 -15.61 -7.71
C LYS A 5 48.49 -14.06 -7.59
N ALA A 6 47.91 -13.33 -8.52
CA ALA A 6 47.91 -11.88 -8.50
C ALA A 6 46.80 -11.29 -7.60
N ILE A 7 45.73 -12.02 -7.35
CA ILE A 7 44.57 -11.55 -6.55
C ILE A 7 44.84 -11.67 -5.04
N PHE A 8 45.75 -12.61 -4.63
CA PHE A 8 46.05 -12.84 -3.21
C PHE A 8 47.00 -11.80 -2.60
N ILE A 9 47.79 -11.10 -3.41
CA ILE A 9 48.74 -10.08 -2.92
C ILE A 9 48.06 -8.71 -2.75
N GLY A 10 46.99 -8.43 -3.53
CA GLY A 10 46.25 -7.19 -3.44
C GLY A 10 45.37 -7.07 -2.19
N SER A 11 44.83 -8.18 -1.70
CA SER A 11 43.94 -8.19 -0.53
C SER A 11 44.69 -8.09 0.80
N LEU A 12 45.97 -8.56 0.86
CA LEU A 12 46.75 -8.49 2.09
C LEU A 12 47.25 -7.07 2.36
N SER A 13 47.45 -6.24 1.34
CA SER A 13 47.91 -4.85 1.47
C SER A 13 46.78 -3.91 1.96
N LEU A 14 45.52 -4.22 1.69
CA LEU A 14 44.41 -3.42 2.10
C LEU A 14 44.09 -3.58 3.59
N PHE A 15 44.29 -4.77 4.16
CA PHE A 15 44.05 -5.00 5.59
C PHE A 15 45.16 -4.40 6.48
N ALA A 16 46.40 -4.24 5.99
CA ALA A 16 47.47 -3.60 6.74
C ALA A 16 47.28 -2.08 6.91
N VAL A 17 46.59 -1.40 5.98
CA VAL A 17 46.32 0.05 6.06
C VAL A 17 45.17 0.36 7.03
N ILE A 18 44.17 -0.50 7.11
CA ILE A 18 43.02 -0.33 8.03
C ILE A 18 43.40 -0.63 9.48
N GLY A 19 44.28 -1.61 9.71
CA GLY A 19 44.80 -1.95 11.06
C GLY A 19 45.75 -0.91 11.65
N GLY A 20 46.47 -0.14 10.83
CA GLY A 20 47.42 0.90 11.25
C GLY A 20 46.76 2.18 11.78
N LEU A 21 45.54 2.51 11.32
CA LEU A 21 44.82 3.72 11.74
C LEU A 21 44.07 3.56 13.10
N ALA A 22 43.84 2.35 13.56
CA ALA A 22 43.16 2.09 14.82
C ALA A 22 44.10 2.17 16.07
N LEU A 23 45.42 2.18 15.90
CA LEU A 23 46.38 2.17 17.01
C LEU A 23 46.93 3.54 17.41
N PHE A 24 46.57 4.63 16.69
CA PHE A 24 47.07 5.98 16.97
C PHE A 24 46.11 6.89 17.76
N LYS A 25 44.99 6.38 18.27
CA LYS A 25 43.99 7.18 18.98
C LYS A 25 43.82 6.82 20.45
N LYS A 26 44.94 6.63 21.16
CA LYS A 26 44.90 6.44 22.62
C LYS A 26 46.13 7.04 23.30
N LYS A 27 46.14 8.37 23.47
CA LYS A 27 46.87 9.07 24.53
C LYS A 27 46.39 10.50 24.66
N GLY A 28 45.72 10.81 25.77
CA GLY A 28 45.32 12.16 26.15
C GLY A 28 44.10 12.19 27.07
N GLU A 29 44.10 11.42 28.16
CA GLU A 29 43.19 11.68 29.27
C GLU A 29 43.84 12.73 30.19
N THR A 30 43.26 13.95 30.19
CA THR A 30 43.46 14.94 31.27
C THR A 30 42.16 14.95 32.10
N ALA A 31 42.33 14.78 33.39
CA ALA A 31 41.26 14.74 34.40
C ALA A 31 40.35 15.97 34.38
N PRO A 32 39.06 15.83 34.70
CA PRO A 32 38.15 16.97 34.74
C PRO A 32 38.46 17.89 35.93
N LYS A 33 38.62 19.16 35.66
CA LYS A 33 38.71 20.23 36.66
C LYS A 33 37.29 20.49 37.19
N GLU A 34 37.13 20.32 38.49
CA GLU A 34 35.91 20.62 39.24
C GLU A 34 35.53 22.11 39.02
N LEU A 35 34.45 22.38 38.33
CA LEU A 35 33.88 23.72 38.16
C LEU A 35 32.87 23.97 39.27
N ALA A 36 33.12 25.01 40.03
CA ALA A 36 32.24 25.49 41.08
C ALA A 36 30.82 25.76 40.56
N ALA A 37 29.81 25.28 41.27
CA ALA A 37 28.40 25.49 40.96
C ALA A 37 28.03 26.97 41.03
N THR A 38 27.67 27.55 39.91
CA THR A 38 26.97 28.83 39.84
C THR A 38 25.50 28.58 40.18
N PRO A 39 24.86 29.37 41.07
CA PRO A 39 23.44 29.18 41.35
C PRO A 39 22.60 29.43 40.08
N ALA A 40 21.69 28.50 39.80
CA ALA A 40 20.76 28.60 38.67
C ALA A 40 19.89 29.88 38.86
N PRO A 41 19.63 30.63 37.79
CA PRO A 41 18.63 31.71 37.84
C PRO A 41 17.25 31.10 38.10
N ALA A 42 16.48 31.76 38.96
CA ALA A 42 15.10 31.43 39.22
C ALA A 42 14.31 31.44 37.89
N ILE A 43 13.80 30.31 37.49
CA ILE A 43 12.87 30.20 36.32
C ILE A 43 11.54 30.79 36.79
N GLU A 44 11.21 32.00 36.34
CA GLU A 44 9.85 32.52 36.40
C GLU A 44 8.99 31.49 35.65
N ALA A 45 7.92 31.01 36.31
CA ALA A 45 6.94 30.16 35.68
C ALA A 45 6.33 30.92 34.50
N VAL A 46 6.74 30.58 33.29
CA VAL A 46 6.02 30.98 32.09
C VAL A 46 4.69 30.26 32.18
N GLU A 47 3.59 31.01 32.31
CA GLU A 47 2.22 30.55 32.21
C GLU A 47 2.08 29.90 30.82
N VAL A 48 2.17 28.56 30.77
CA VAL A 48 1.91 27.82 29.56
C VAL A 48 0.46 28.06 29.23
N ALA A 49 0.21 28.78 28.13
CA ALA A 49 -1.13 28.91 27.60
C ALA A 49 -1.76 27.51 27.52
N PRO A 50 -3.04 27.36 27.89
CA PRO A 50 -3.67 26.05 27.89
C PRO A 50 -3.45 25.42 26.53
N GLU A 51 -2.83 24.23 26.50
CA GLU A 51 -2.75 23.39 25.32
C GLU A 51 -4.14 23.42 24.68
N ARG A 52 -4.28 23.99 23.48
CA ARG A 52 -5.45 23.82 22.67
C ARG A 52 -5.64 22.29 22.59
N SER A 53 -6.63 21.80 23.31
CA SER A 53 -7.06 20.43 23.22
C SER A 53 -7.10 20.08 21.74
N GLN A 54 -6.21 19.19 21.30
CA GLN A 54 -6.28 18.57 20.00
C GLN A 54 -7.64 17.93 19.94
N GLN A 55 -8.58 18.63 19.33
CA GLN A 55 -9.91 18.13 19.09
C GLN A 55 -9.70 17.08 18.00
N TYR A 56 -9.59 15.81 18.40
CA TYR A 56 -9.50 14.71 17.47
C TYR A 56 -10.68 14.82 16.52
N LEU A 57 -10.40 15.11 15.25
CA LEU A 57 -11.42 15.11 14.22
C LEU A 57 -12.06 13.72 14.24
N GLN A 58 -13.35 13.69 14.44
CA GLN A 58 -14.13 12.46 14.29
C GLN A 58 -14.68 12.44 12.86
N PRO A 59 -14.61 11.28 12.17
CA PRO A 59 -15.22 11.15 10.86
C PRO A 59 -16.71 11.53 10.89
N VAL A 60 -17.15 12.23 9.85
CA VAL A 60 -18.56 12.57 9.65
C VAL A 60 -19.36 11.27 9.47
N GLN A 61 -20.48 11.15 10.17
CA GLN A 61 -21.33 9.95 10.21
C GLN A 61 -22.66 10.12 9.46
N ASP A 62 -22.76 11.11 8.56
CA ASP A 62 -23.96 11.25 7.73
C ASP A 62 -24.04 10.15 6.65
N GLU A 63 -25.26 9.77 6.31
CA GLU A 63 -25.53 8.79 5.27
C GLU A 63 -25.23 9.40 3.90
N VAL A 64 -24.14 9.00 3.28
CA VAL A 64 -24.01 9.12 1.83
C VAL A 64 -24.88 8.02 1.22
N ALA A 65 -25.75 8.38 0.28
CA ALA A 65 -26.78 7.50 -0.28
C ALA A 65 -26.28 6.20 -0.94
N GLU A 66 -24.98 6.02 -1.12
CA GLU A 66 -24.37 4.75 -1.52
C GLU A 66 -24.02 3.94 -0.27
N GLU A 67 -24.93 3.05 0.13
CA GLU A 67 -24.81 2.13 1.27
C GLU A 67 -23.48 1.35 1.28
N GLU A 68 -23.14 0.81 2.45
CA GLU A 68 -22.05 -0.17 2.57
C GLU A 68 -22.31 -1.35 1.64
N MET A 69 -21.59 -1.38 0.51
CA MET A 69 -21.76 -2.40 -0.52
C MET A 69 -20.51 -3.28 -0.59
N ASP A 70 -20.68 -4.57 -0.73
CA ASP A 70 -19.61 -5.51 -1.06
C ASP A 70 -20.07 -6.48 -2.14
N GLN A 71 -19.66 -6.21 -3.38
CA GLN A 71 -19.89 -7.06 -4.55
C GLN A 71 -18.60 -7.63 -5.15
N VAL A 72 -17.46 -7.41 -4.50
CA VAL A 72 -16.15 -7.86 -5.00
C VAL A 72 -16.13 -9.37 -5.26
N TRP A 73 -16.86 -10.16 -4.46
CA TRP A 73 -17.01 -11.59 -4.65
C TRP A 73 -17.53 -11.98 -6.06
N ARG A 74 -18.31 -11.09 -6.71
CA ARG A 74 -18.83 -11.31 -8.07
C ARG A 74 -17.72 -11.28 -9.14
N LEU A 75 -16.60 -10.63 -8.88
CA LEU A 75 -15.42 -10.68 -9.76
C LEU A 75 -14.81 -12.09 -9.80
N PHE A 76 -14.92 -12.83 -8.69
CA PHE A 76 -14.33 -14.15 -8.54
C PHE A 76 -15.33 -15.28 -8.81
N THR A 77 -16.62 -14.98 -8.83
CA THR A 77 -17.70 -15.95 -9.10
C THR A 77 -17.78 -16.26 -10.60
N LYS A 78 -18.14 -17.51 -10.92
CA LYS A 78 -18.36 -17.99 -12.27
C LYS A 78 -19.86 -18.08 -12.58
N GLY A 79 -20.23 -18.02 -13.85
CA GLY A 79 -21.64 -18.14 -14.27
C GLY A 79 -22.39 -16.81 -14.27
N LYS A 80 -23.70 -16.84 -14.03
CA LYS A 80 -24.60 -15.68 -14.22
C LYS A 80 -24.39 -14.54 -13.21
N GLN A 81 -23.88 -14.85 -12.03
CA GLN A 81 -23.67 -13.86 -10.96
C GLN A 81 -22.39 -13.03 -11.11
N LYS A 82 -21.52 -13.39 -12.04
CA LYS A 82 -20.29 -12.64 -12.27
C LYS A 82 -20.60 -11.24 -12.82
N LEU A 83 -19.74 -10.29 -12.49
CA LEU A 83 -19.82 -8.95 -13.06
C LEU A 83 -19.49 -8.94 -14.56
N PRO A 84 -20.08 -8.01 -15.35
CA PRO A 84 -19.82 -7.93 -16.79
C PRO A 84 -18.37 -7.60 -17.13
N VAL A 85 -17.60 -7.02 -16.22
CA VAL A 85 -16.19 -6.64 -16.38
C VAL A 85 -15.21 -7.82 -16.34
N VAL A 86 -15.70 -9.05 -16.10
CA VAL A 86 -14.87 -10.26 -16.10
C VAL A 86 -15.31 -11.28 -17.13
N GLU A 87 -14.34 -12.06 -17.62
CA GLU A 87 -14.57 -13.23 -18.47
C GLU A 87 -14.08 -14.49 -17.79
N THR A 88 -14.81 -15.59 -17.98
CA THR A 88 -14.39 -16.92 -17.48
C THR A 88 -13.64 -17.65 -18.57
N VAL A 89 -12.39 -17.97 -18.34
CA VAL A 89 -11.55 -18.75 -19.23
C VAL A 89 -11.32 -20.16 -18.70
N ARG A 90 -11.15 -21.12 -19.63
CA ARG A 90 -10.78 -22.51 -19.30
C ARG A 90 -9.28 -22.69 -19.48
N TYR A 91 -8.59 -23.17 -18.47
CA TYR A 91 -7.18 -23.47 -18.55
C TYR A 91 -6.89 -24.57 -19.57
N LYS A 92 -5.90 -24.31 -20.42
CA LYS A 92 -5.28 -25.26 -21.34
C LYS A 92 -3.77 -25.19 -21.16
N SER A 93 -3.09 -26.31 -20.99
CA SER A 93 -1.64 -26.35 -20.87
C SER A 93 -0.90 -25.96 -22.15
N ARG A 94 -1.55 -26.14 -23.33
CA ARG A 94 -1.04 -25.69 -24.62
C ARG A 94 -1.98 -24.64 -25.20
N VAL A 95 -1.44 -23.45 -25.52
CA VAL A 95 -2.17 -22.30 -26.03
C VAL A 95 -1.44 -21.72 -27.25
N SER A 96 -2.17 -21.07 -28.17
CA SER A 96 -1.62 -20.57 -29.42
C SER A 96 -0.64 -19.41 -29.23
N TRP A 97 -0.83 -18.63 -28.19
CA TRP A 97 -0.03 -17.45 -27.88
C TRP A 97 1.27 -17.76 -27.10
N LEU A 98 1.50 -19.01 -26.68
CA LEU A 98 2.75 -19.45 -26.03
C LEU A 98 3.29 -20.72 -26.70
N LYS A 99 4.55 -20.63 -27.23
CA LYS A 99 5.21 -21.75 -27.89
C LYS A 99 6.31 -22.33 -26.99
N GLY A 100 6.66 -23.60 -27.24
CA GLY A 100 7.84 -24.27 -26.65
C GLY A 100 7.62 -24.96 -25.32
N ARG A 101 6.70 -24.48 -24.46
CA ARG A 101 6.43 -25.07 -23.14
C ARG A 101 4.93 -25.01 -22.77
N PRO A 102 4.48 -25.76 -21.77
CA PRO A 102 3.15 -25.57 -21.18
C PRO A 102 2.98 -24.17 -20.58
N ALA A 103 1.77 -23.64 -20.68
CA ALA A 103 1.40 -22.38 -20.02
C ALA A 103 1.17 -22.59 -18.53
N TRP A 104 1.54 -21.62 -17.72
CA TRP A 104 1.28 -21.54 -16.29
C TRP A 104 0.27 -20.43 -15.99
N ILE A 105 -0.22 -20.33 -14.74
CA ILE A 105 -1.10 -19.22 -14.31
C ILE A 105 -0.46 -17.87 -14.59
N THR A 106 0.86 -17.74 -14.39
CA THR A 106 1.60 -16.50 -14.65
C THR A 106 1.58 -16.08 -16.11
N ASP A 107 1.55 -17.05 -17.04
CA ASP A 107 1.46 -16.74 -18.48
C ASP A 107 0.05 -16.24 -18.83
N TYR A 108 -0.98 -16.83 -18.25
CA TYR A 108 -2.36 -16.34 -18.37
C TYR A 108 -2.51 -14.95 -17.77
N ALA A 109 -1.93 -14.70 -16.59
CA ALA A 109 -1.93 -13.39 -15.95
C ALA A 109 -1.33 -12.33 -16.85
N ALA A 110 -0.15 -12.60 -17.43
CA ALA A 110 0.51 -11.68 -18.36
C ALA A 110 -0.29 -11.46 -19.66
N HIS A 111 -0.80 -12.56 -20.25
CA HIS A 111 -1.53 -12.51 -21.53
C HIS A 111 -2.83 -11.69 -21.44
N PHE A 112 -3.54 -11.80 -20.31
CA PHE A 112 -4.81 -11.11 -20.10
C PHE A 112 -4.70 -9.85 -19.25
N SER A 113 -3.48 -9.38 -18.94
CA SER A 113 -3.27 -8.23 -18.03
C SER A 113 -4.14 -8.33 -16.78
N THR A 114 -4.13 -9.51 -16.15
CA THR A 114 -4.89 -9.81 -14.94
C THR A 114 -3.93 -10.36 -13.89
N SER A 115 -4.02 -9.86 -12.66
CA SER A 115 -3.13 -10.25 -11.58
C SER A 115 -3.17 -11.76 -11.30
N ARG A 116 -2.03 -12.37 -11.00
CA ARG A 116 -1.94 -13.77 -10.53
C ARG A 116 -2.77 -14.00 -9.28
N HIS A 117 -2.81 -13.00 -8.40
CA HIS A 117 -3.60 -13.03 -7.17
C HIS A 117 -5.11 -13.05 -7.46
N PHE A 118 -5.55 -12.30 -8.47
CA PHE A 118 -6.92 -12.31 -8.95
C PHE A 118 -7.31 -13.70 -9.50
N ILE A 119 -6.48 -14.24 -10.41
CA ILE A 119 -6.72 -15.57 -11.00
C ILE A 119 -6.81 -16.64 -9.91
N ALA A 120 -5.91 -16.61 -8.92
CA ALA A 120 -5.91 -17.55 -7.81
C ALA A 120 -7.21 -17.51 -7.02
N ARG A 121 -7.68 -16.30 -6.65
CA ARG A 121 -8.95 -16.12 -5.94
C ARG A 121 -10.15 -16.65 -6.76
N SER A 122 -10.19 -16.38 -8.05
CA SER A 122 -11.29 -16.84 -8.92
C SER A 122 -11.24 -18.34 -9.23
N LEU A 123 -10.07 -18.98 -9.15
CA LEU A 123 -9.92 -20.42 -9.36
C LEU A 123 -10.61 -21.22 -8.26
N ASN A 124 -10.33 -20.92 -6.98
CA ASN A 124 -10.80 -21.69 -5.84
C ASN A 124 -10.96 -20.89 -4.52
N GLY A 125 -10.98 -19.56 -4.57
CA GLY A 125 -11.13 -18.69 -3.40
C GLY A 125 -9.87 -18.51 -2.54
N LYS A 126 -8.76 -19.20 -2.84
CA LYS A 126 -7.53 -19.09 -2.06
C LYS A 126 -6.74 -17.84 -2.45
N LYS A 127 -6.20 -17.16 -1.47
CA LYS A 127 -5.43 -15.92 -1.66
C LYS A 127 -4.01 -16.16 -2.18
N ASP A 128 -3.37 -17.24 -1.78
CA ASP A 128 -1.99 -17.57 -2.15
C ASP A 128 -1.92 -18.28 -3.50
N TYR A 129 -1.36 -17.60 -4.50
CA TYR A 129 -1.16 -18.18 -5.83
C TYR A 129 0.06 -19.10 -5.94
N TYR A 130 1.04 -19.00 -5.03
CA TYR A 130 2.27 -19.79 -5.10
C TYR A 130 2.02 -21.28 -4.87
N THR A 131 1.07 -21.60 -4.02
CA THR A 131 0.74 -22.97 -3.66
C THR A 131 -0.35 -23.58 -4.55
N GLN A 132 -0.94 -22.80 -5.48
CA GLN A 132 -2.04 -23.26 -6.30
C GLN A 132 -1.57 -24.04 -7.52
N LYS A 133 -2.19 -25.20 -7.72
CA LYS A 133 -2.02 -26.01 -8.93
C LYS A 133 -3.24 -25.81 -9.82
N VAL A 134 -3.01 -25.75 -11.12
CA VAL A 134 -4.03 -25.66 -12.15
C VAL A 134 -3.94 -26.88 -13.05
N SER A 135 -5.09 -27.45 -13.39
CA SER A 135 -5.21 -28.64 -14.25
C SER A 135 -6.00 -28.31 -15.52
N PRO A 136 -5.73 -28.98 -16.65
CA PRO A 136 -6.51 -28.79 -17.86
C PRO A 136 -8.02 -28.95 -17.61
N GLY A 137 -8.77 -27.92 -18.00
CA GLY A 137 -10.22 -27.89 -17.77
C GLY A 137 -10.65 -27.00 -16.61
N ASP A 138 -9.77 -26.66 -15.67
CA ASP A 138 -10.07 -25.70 -14.62
C ASP A 138 -10.52 -24.37 -15.20
N GLN A 139 -11.41 -23.68 -14.49
CA GLN A 139 -11.96 -22.40 -14.89
C GLN A 139 -11.61 -21.32 -13.87
N PHE A 140 -11.24 -20.15 -14.37
CA PHE A 140 -11.02 -18.96 -13.57
C PHE A 140 -11.44 -17.71 -14.36
N ASN A 141 -11.66 -16.63 -13.65
CA ASN A 141 -11.97 -15.36 -14.29
C ASN A 141 -10.69 -14.57 -14.60
N ILE A 142 -10.79 -13.76 -15.63
CA ILE A 142 -9.85 -12.71 -16.00
C ILE A 142 -10.60 -11.39 -16.11
N LEU A 143 -9.91 -10.29 -15.92
CA LEU A 143 -10.45 -8.95 -16.20
C LEU A 143 -10.47 -8.72 -17.71
N LYS A 144 -11.56 -8.19 -18.25
CA LYS A 144 -11.63 -7.77 -19.64
C LYS A 144 -10.56 -6.73 -19.97
N LYS A 145 -10.21 -6.61 -21.25
CA LYS A 145 -9.12 -5.73 -21.69
C LYS A 145 -9.37 -4.27 -21.31
N ASP A 146 -10.56 -3.78 -21.55
CA ASP A 146 -10.93 -2.36 -21.45
C ASP A 146 -11.47 -1.98 -20.06
N VAL A 147 -11.22 -2.83 -19.06
CA VAL A 147 -11.58 -2.54 -17.66
C VAL A 147 -10.52 -1.66 -17.03
N ASN A 148 -10.95 -0.59 -16.41
CA ASN A 148 -10.18 0.30 -15.56
C ASN A 148 -10.81 0.34 -14.17
N PHE A 149 -10.10 0.90 -13.19
CA PHE A 149 -10.63 1.08 -11.86
C PHE A 149 -10.59 2.55 -11.44
N TYR A 150 -11.53 2.92 -10.60
CA TYR A 150 -11.63 4.24 -10.01
C TYR A 150 -11.88 4.12 -8.52
N LEU A 151 -11.05 4.81 -7.74
CA LEU A 151 -11.13 4.84 -6.28
C LEU A 151 -11.43 6.27 -5.85
N VAL A 152 -12.47 6.46 -5.05
CA VAL A 152 -12.76 7.75 -4.42
C VAL A 152 -12.47 7.64 -2.94
N VAL A 153 -11.62 8.50 -2.42
CA VAL A 153 -11.31 8.60 -1.00
C VAL A 153 -11.90 9.88 -0.45
N ASP A 154 -12.80 9.74 0.50
CA ASP A 154 -13.42 10.83 1.23
C ASP A 154 -12.66 11.08 2.53
N LEU A 155 -12.04 12.24 2.61
CA LEU A 155 -11.24 12.63 3.78
C LEU A 155 -12.11 12.88 5.02
N SER A 156 -13.36 13.36 4.85
CA SER A 156 -14.23 13.67 5.96
C SER A 156 -14.83 12.43 6.64
N ARG A 157 -14.99 11.33 5.89
CA ARG A 157 -15.65 10.10 6.36
C ARG A 157 -14.69 8.95 6.63
N CYS A 158 -13.38 9.10 6.34
CA CYS A 158 -12.42 7.98 6.37
C CYS A 158 -12.94 6.77 5.57
N LYS A 159 -13.45 7.02 4.38
CA LYS A 159 -14.10 6.01 3.54
C LYS A 159 -13.55 6.02 2.11
N LEU A 160 -13.50 4.84 1.48
CA LEU A 160 -13.07 4.66 0.10
C LEU A 160 -14.15 3.89 -0.65
N TRP A 161 -14.57 4.43 -1.81
CA TRP A 161 -15.45 3.76 -2.77
C TRP A 161 -14.63 3.20 -3.91
N PHE A 162 -14.86 1.96 -4.25
CA PHE A 162 -14.13 1.22 -5.28
C PHE A 162 -15.04 0.87 -6.45
N TYR A 163 -14.76 1.44 -7.61
CA TYR A 163 -15.52 1.24 -8.84
C TYR A 163 -14.71 0.48 -9.89
N ALA A 164 -15.40 -0.40 -10.65
CA ALA A 164 -14.93 -0.89 -11.94
C ALA A 164 -15.60 -0.09 -13.06
N LEU A 165 -14.81 0.30 -14.05
CA LEU A 165 -15.26 1.00 -15.25
C LEU A 165 -15.14 0.05 -16.43
N ASP A 166 -16.25 -0.22 -17.15
CA ASP A 166 -16.24 -0.95 -18.41
C ASP A 166 -16.05 0.07 -19.55
N GLY A 167 -14.82 0.17 -20.09
CA GLY A 167 -14.50 1.10 -21.16
C GLY A 167 -15.22 0.82 -22.49
N ALA A 168 -15.85 -0.36 -22.65
CA ALA A 168 -16.61 -0.70 -23.84
C ALA A 168 -18.05 -0.15 -23.78
N THR A 169 -18.66 -0.09 -22.59
CA THR A 169 -20.06 0.36 -22.40
C THR A 169 -20.16 1.71 -21.73
N ASN A 170 -19.08 2.27 -21.21
CA ASN A 170 -19.04 3.45 -20.34
C ASN A 170 -19.82 3.27 -19.03
N GLU A 171 -20.04 2.03 -18.61
CA GLU A 171 -20.71 1.72 -17.35
C GLU A 171 -19.71 1.70 -16.18
N ARG A 172 -20.17 2.19 -15.02
CA ARG A 172 -19.44 2.02 -13.76
C ARG A 172 -20.23 1.15 -12.79
N HIS A 173 -19.50 0.27 -12.12
CA HIS A 173 -20.06 -0.64 -11.11
C HIS A 173 -19.39 -0.37 -9.77
N LEU A 174 -20.15 0.02 -8.75
CA LEU A 174 -19.64 0.10 -7.39
C LEU A 174 -19.35 -1.34 -6.91
N LEU A 175 -18.09 -1.63 -6.61
CA LEU A 175 -17.66 -2.96 -6.18
C LEU A 175 -17.72 -3.12 -4.67
N LYS A 176 -17.20 -2.12 -3.94
CA LYS A 176 -17.10 -2.17 -2.48
C LYS A 176 -16.84 -0.79 -1.90
N THR A 177 -17.23 -0.61 -0.66
CA THR A 177 -16.77 0.49 0.18
C THR A 177 -15.84 -0.04 1.27
N TYR A 178 -14.79 0.72 1.57
CA TYR A 178 -13.82 0.37 2.61
C TYR A 178 -13.74 1.48 3.64
N LYS A 179 -13.61 1.13 4.91
CA LYS A 179 -13.18 2.06 5.95
C LYS A 179 -11.66 2.19 5.86
N VAL A 180 -11.13 3.43 5.88
CA VAL A 180 -9.71 3.70 5.70
C VAL A 180 -9.15 4.56 6.83
N GLY A 181 -7.87 4.40 7.15
CA GLY A 181 -7.12 5.33 7.98
C GLY A 181 -6.43 6.37 7.11
N LEU A 182 -6.39 7.61 7.57
CA LEU A 182 -5.88 8.77 6.84
C LEU A 182 -4.76 9.49 7.60
N GLY A 183 -4.14 10.46 6.93
CA GLY A 183 -3.13 11.33 7.52
C GLY A 183 -3.67 12.18 8.65
N ARG A 184 -2.85 12.41 9.68
CA ARG A 184 -3.17 13.33 10.77
C ARG A 184 -3.39 14.75 10.24
N PHE A 185 -4.01 15.58 11.06
CA PHE A 185 -4.26 16.99 10.76
C PHE A 185 -2.94 17.75 10.53
N ASP A 186 -2.94 18.61 9.52
CA ASP A 186 -1.84 19.49 9.17
C ASP A 186 -2.40 20.81 8.61
N GLU A 187 -2.24 21.89 9.38
CA GLU A 187 -2.74 23.23 9.01
C GLU A 187 -2.04 23.79 7.77
N ASP A 188 -0.82 23.34 7.47
CA ASP A 188 -0.03 23.83 6.36
C ASP A 188 -0.32 23.10 5.04
N SER A 189 -1.05 21.98 5.10
CA SER A 189 -1.41 21.20 3.90
C SER A 189 -2.67 21.74 3.22
N TYR A 190 -2.75 21.57 1.88
CA TYR A 190 -3.88 21.99 1.07
C TYR A 190 -5.20 21.25 1.45
N SER A 191 -5.10 20.01 1.87
CA SER A 191 -6.25 19.20 2.29
C SER A 191 -6.67 19.46 3.75
N GLY A 192 -5.86 20.14 4.54
CA GLY A 192 -5.99 20.21 6.00
C GLY A 192 -5.51 18.95 6.73
N LEU A 193 -5.04 17.95 5.98
CA LEU A 193 -4.51 16.68 6.45
C LEU A 193 -3.18 16.38 5.75
N LEU A 194 -2.37 15.49 6.29
CA LEU A 194 -1.18 15.00 5.59
C LEU A 194 -1.53 14.12 4.38
N THR A 195 -2.74 13.55 4.30
CA THR A 195 -3.19 12.85 3.10
C THR A 195 -3.38 13.82 1.95
N PRO A 196 -2.68 13.65 0.81
CA PRO A 196 -2.77 14.57 -0.31
C PRO A 196 -4.16 14.58 -0.93
N LYS A 197 -4.60 15.74 -1.43
CA LYS A 197 -5.85 15.92 -2.18
C LYS A 197 -5.54 16.02 -3.68
N GLY A 198 -6.40 15.44 -4.52
CA GLY A 198 -6.24 15.48 -5.98
C GLY A 198 -6.58 14.16 -6.66
N LYS A 199 -6.25 14.05 -7.96
CA LYS A 199 -6.42 12.82 -8.75
C LYS A 199 -5.04 12.24 -9.06
N PHE A 200 -4.86 10.96 -8.76
CA PHE A 200 -3.55 10.29 -8.88
C PHE A 200 -3.66 9.00 -9.67
N SER A 201 -2.63 8.70 -10.47
CA SER A 201 -2.40 7.36 -11.00
C SER A 201 -1.70 6.49 -9.95
N LEU A 202 -1.80 5.16 -10.10
CA LEU A 202 -1.01 4.24 -9.28
C LEU A 202 0.34 3.95 -9.93
N GLY A 203 1.37 3.80 -9.09
CA GLY A 203 2.70 3.42 -9.52
C GLY A 203 2.85 1.90 -9.65
N ASP A 204 3.89 1.49 -10.38
CA ASP A 204 4.23 0.09 -10.64
C ASP A 204 5.11 -0.55 -9.55
N LYS A 205 5.67 0.26 -8.64
CA LYS A 205 6.54 -0.20 -7.54
C LYS A 205 5.76 -0.74 -6.37
N VAL A 206 4.83 -1.67 -6.65
CA VAL A 206 4.04 -2.34 -5.61
C VAL A 206 4.89 -3.34 -4.84
N ALA A 207 4.59 -3.55 -3.55
CA ALA A 207 5.30 -4.50 -2.72
C ALA A 207 4.36 -5.42 -1.92
N ILE A 208 4.87 -6.60 -1.61
CA ILE A 208 4.26 -7.58 -0.70
C ILE A 208 5.23 -7.80 0.44
N TYR A 209 4.79 -7.52 1.66
CA TYR A 209 5.58 -7.73 2.86
C TYR A 209 5.06 -8.92 3.66
N LYS A 210 5.98 -9.58 4.36
CA LYS A 210 5.72 -10.70 5.27
C LYS A 210 6.53 -10.48 6.54
N THR A 211 6.12 -11.10 7.63
CA THR A 211 6.92 -11.17 8.86
C THR A 211 8.35 -11.62 8.58
N GLY A 212 9.31 -10.98 9.24
CA GLY A 212 10.73 -11.21 9.03
C GLY A 212 11.35 -10.49 7.83
N MET A 213 10.59 -9.72 7.04
CA MET A 213 11.14 -8.89 5.97
C MET A 213 11.58 -7.53 6.49
N ALA A 214 12.90 -7.35 6.63
CA ALA A 214 13.47 -6.06 6.97
C ALA A 214 13.60 -5.14 5.75
N GLY A 215 13.59 -3.84 5.98
CA GLY A 215 13.83 -2.78 5.02
C GLY A 215 14.13 -1.47 5.72
N TYR A 216 14.33 -0.40 4.95
CA TYR A 216 14.60 0.93 5.50
C TYR A 216 13.36 1.82 5.40
N PHE A 217 13.04 2.50 6.48
CA PHE A 217 12.01 3.53 6.56
C PHE A 217 12.53 4.69 7.40
N GLN A 218 12.58 5.91 6.84
CA GLN A 218 13.13 7.12 7.48
C GLN A 218 14.54 6.90 8.07
N ASP A 219 15.43 6.24 7.28
CA ASP A 219 16.81 5.88 7.62
C ASP A 219 16.99 4.79 8.69
N ASP A 220 15.92 4.30 9.29
CA ASP A 220 15.94 3.19 10.24
C ASP A 220 15.66 1.85 9.56
N GLU A 221 16.39 0.79 9.96
CA GLU A 221 16.07 -0.57 9.57
C GLU A 221 14.89 -1.09 10.40
N VAL A 222 13.79 -1.40 9.71
CA VAL A 222 12.55 -1.85 10.34
C VAL A 222 11.99 -3.10 9.66
N GLU A 223 11.21 -3.86 10.39
CA GLU A 223 10.40 -4.91 9.79
C GLU A 223 9.21 -4.28 9.04
N MET A 224 9.13 -4.50 7.71
CA MET A 224 8.25 -3.74 6.83
C MET A 224 6.76 -3.89 7.13
N VAL A 225 6.32 -5.05 7.66
CA VAL A 225 4.91 -5.24 8.07
C VAL A 225 4.51 -4.34 9.23
N ARG A 226 5.47 -3.90 10.05
CA ARG A 226 5.20 -2.99 11.18
C ARG A 226 4.90 -1.55 10.73
N VAL A 227 5.23 -1.22 9.49
CA VAL A 227 4.98 0.13 8.92
C VAL A 227 3.88 0.06 7.87
N PHE A 228 4.00 -0.87 6.91
CA PHE A 228 3.14 -0.90 5.72
C PHE A 228 2.15 -2.07 5.70
N GLY A 229 2.06 -2.85 6.78
CA GLY A 229 1.26 -4.07 6.76
C GLY A 229 1.75 -5.02 5.66
N THR A 230 0.83 -5.77 5.02
CA THR A 230 1.21 -6.82 4.06
C THR A 230 1.35 -6.35 2.61
N ARG A 231 0.92 -5.14 2.28
CA ARG A 231 0.94 -4.60 0.90
C ARG A 231 1.28 -3.12 0.88
N TRP A 232 1.93 -2.71 -0.22
CA TRP A 232 2.18 -1.33 -0.59
C TRP A 232 1.80 -1.08 -2.03
N ILE A 233 1.04 -0.02 -2.30
CA ILE A 233 0.62 0.43 -3.63
C ILE A 233 0.86 1.93 -3.71
N PRO A 234 1.96 2.41 -4.32
CA PRO A 234 2.30 3.83 -4.36
C PRO A 234 1.41 4.60 -5.33
N PHE A 235 1.22 5.88 -5.05
CA PHE A 235 0.78 6.85 -6.05
C PHE A 235 1.95 7.19 -6.98
N SER A 236 1.65 7.64 -8.22
CA SER A 236 2.66 7.95 -9.22
C SER A 236 2.55 9.38 -9.72
N GLU A 237 1.57 9.69 -10.52
CA GLU A 237 1.41 10.99 -11.18
C GLU A 237 0.16 11.68 -10.66
N GLU A 238 0.23 12.98 -10.44
CA GLU A 238 -0.92 13.84 -10.22
C GLU A 238 -1.56 14.17 -11.58
N LEU A 239 -2.87 13.95 -11.70
CA LEU A 239 -3.59 13.98 -12.98
C LEU A 239 -4.50 15.19 -13.16
N SER A 240 -4.86 15.92 -12.10
CA SER A 240 -5.74 17.09 -12.17
C SER A 240 -5.01 18.40 -12.51
N GLY A 241 -3.71 18.46 -12.26
CA GLY A 241 -2.89 19.66 -12.39
C GLY A 241 -3.05 20.67 -11.25
N GLU A 242 -3.87 20.35 -10.25
CA GLU A 242 -4.20 21.22 -9.11
C GLU A 242 -4.03 20.52 -7.75
N GLY A 243 -3.62 19.24 -7.78
CA GLY A 243 -3.47 18.42 -6.57
C GLY A 243 -2.10 18.53 -5.92
N ASP A 244 -1.99 17.94 -4.75
CA ASP A 244 -0.73 17.79 -4.03
C ASP A 244 0.23 16.83 -4.75
N SER A 245 1.51 16.88 -4.36
CA SER A 245 2.48 15.93 -4.88
C SER A 245 2.18 14.50 -4.39
N PRO A 246 2.10 13.50 -5.28
CA PRO A 246 1.85 12.10 -4.90
C PRO A 246 3.07 11.42 -4.29
N ARG A 247 4.22 12.07 -4.27
CA ARG A 247 5.51 11.44 -3.94
C ARG A 247 5.57 10.99 -2.49
N GLY A 248 5.77 9.69 -2.29
CA GLY A 248 5.89 9.09 -0.96
C GLY A 248 4.56 8.61 -0.38
N TYR A 249 3.45 8.87 -1.05
CA TYR A 249 2.12 8.45 -0.63
C TYR A 249 1.62 7.23 -1.40
N GLY A 250 0.63 6.55 -0.82
CA GLY A 250 0.01 5.38 -1.42
C GLY A 250 -0.95 4.69 -0.46
N PHE A 251 -1.45 3.53 -0.90
CA PHE A 251 -2.22 2.63 -0.06
C PHE A 251 -1.32 1.58 0.57
N HIS A 252 -1.59 1.25 1.84
CA HIS A 252 -0.94 0.13 2.50
C HIS A 252 -1.83 -0.50 3.58
N GLY A 253 -1.42 -1.67 4.10
CA GLY A 253 -2.10 -2.31 5.19
C GLY A 253 -1.91 -1.58 6.52
N ALA A 254 -2.83 -1.79 7.47
CA ALA A 254 -2.63 -1.33 8.84
C ALA A 254 -1.27 -1.82 9.38
N PRO A 255 -0.54 -0.98 10.14
CA PRO A 255 0.71 -1.38 10.78
C PRO A 255 0.51 -2.60 11.69
N TRP A 256 1.51 -3.45 11.79
CA TRP A 256 1.46 -4.56 12.72
C TRP A 256 2.15 -4.20 14.04
N VAL A 257 1.50 -4.50 15.15
CA VAL A 257 1.99 -4.29 16.50
C VAL A 257 2.22 -5.63 17.18
N PHE A 258 3.19 -5.66 18.09
CA PHE A 258 3.46 -6.86 18.91
C PHE A 258 2.48 -6.92 20.07
N ASP A 259 1.71 -7.99 20.13
CA ASP A 259 0.84 -8.30 21.25
C ASP A 259 1.62 -9.13 22.27
N VAL A 260 1.90 -8.53 23.43
CA VAL A 260 2.64 -9.17 24.54
C VAL A 260 1.87 -10.36 25.12
N GLY A 261 0.54 -10.34 25.06
CA GLY A 261 -0.30 -11.41 25.62
C GLY A 261 -0.28 -12.69 24.80
N THR A 262 -0.19 -12.55 23.47
CA THR A 262 -0.14 -13.68 22.52
C THR A 262 1.26 -13.97 22.01
N GLU A 263 2.24 -13.12 22.31
CA GLU A 263 3.61 -13.14 21.78
C GLU A 263 3.67 -13.18 20.24
N THR A 264 2.71 -12.53 19.58
CA THR A 264 2.60 -12.50 18.12
C THR A 264 2.40 -11.09 17.61
N TYR A 265 2.71 -10.88 16.33
CA TYR A 265 2.36 -9.65 15.62
C TYR A 265 0.97 -9.78 14.99
N SER A 266 0.17 -8.74 15.12
CA SER A 266 -1.12 -8.59 14.45
C SER A 266 -1.33 -7.17 13.95
N GLU A 267 -2.23 -6.98 12.98
CA GLU A 267 -2.57 -5.65 12.47
C GLU A 267 -3.24 -4.79 13.54
N ASP A 268 -2.87 -3.51 13.57
CA ASP A 268 -3.50 -2.51 14.43
C ASP A 268 -4.71 -1.89 13.74
N LEU A 269 -5.87 -2.45 13.99
CA LEU A 269 -7.13 -1.97 13.41
C LEU A 269 -7.62 -0.64 14.00
N SER A 270 -7.06 -0.16 15.12
CA SER A 270 -7.40 1.15 15.68
C SER A 270 -7.05 2.29 14.74
N THR A 271 -6.07 2.06 13.86
CA THR A 271 -5.63 3.01 12.84
C THR A 271 -6.57 3.12 11.63
N ILE A 272 -7.62 2.28 11.55
CA ILE A 272 -8.60 2.28 10.47
C ILE A 272 -9.83 3.11 10.89
N GLY A 273 -10.14 4.13 10.10
CA GLY A 273 -11.19 5.12 10.40
C GLY A 273 -10.73 6.20 11.36
N SER A 274 -9.41 6.46 11.39
CA SER A 274 -8.79 7.50 12.20
C SER A 274 -7.81 8.34 11.35
N TYR A 275 -7.38 9.47 11.91
CA TYR A 275 -6.46 10.44 11.29
C TYR A 275 -5.10 10.37 11.98
N GLU A 276 -4.33 9.30 11.73
CA GLU A 276 -3.10 9.03 12.47
C GLU A 276 -1.87 8.76 11.60
N SER A 277 -2.03 8.62 10.27
CA SER A 277 -0.90 8.33 9.40
C SER A 277 -0.07 9.57 9.06
N ASP A 278 1.11 9.35 8.48
CA ASP A 278 1.93 10.41 7.86
C ASP A 278 1.48 10.72 6.41
N GLY A 279 0.20 10.52 6.10
CA GLY A 279 -0.43 10.87 4.83
C GLY A 279 -0.83 9.67 3.95
N CYS A 280 -0.26 8.51 4.16
CA CYS A 280 -0.69 7.29 3.46
C CYS A 280 -2.08 6.83 3.87
N ILE A 281 -2.76 6.15 2.97
CA ILE A 281 -4.10 5.61 3.19
C ILE A 281 -3.97 4.16 3.66
N ARG A 282 -4.46 3.89 4.87
CA ARG A 282 -4.39 2.58 5.51
C ARG A 282 -5.68 1.80 5.32
N LEU A 283 -5.57 0.50 5.01
CA LEU A 283 -6.68 -0.43 4.96
C LEU A 283 -6.41 -1.62 5.88
N ALA A 284 -7.47 -2.28 6.34
CA ALA A 284 -7.33 -3.57 7.01
C ALA A 284 -6.64 -4.60 6.09
N GLN A 285 -5.92 -5.56 6.65
CA GLN A 285 -5.11 -6.51 5.88
C GLN A 285 -5.91 -7.22 4.78
N ASN A 286 -7.10 -7.70 5.10
CA ASN A 286 -7.92 -8.40 4.11
C ASN A 286 -8.34 -7.50 2.95
N ASP A 287 -8.64 -6.24 3.24
CA ASP A 287 -9.10 -5.25 2.28
C ASP A 287 -7.97 -4.81 1.35
N ILE A 288 -6.79 -4.49 1.89
CA ILE A 288 -5.63 -4.13 1.05
C ILE A 288 -5.14 -5.31 0.21
N GLU A 289 -5.20 -6.55 0.70
CA GLU A 289 -4.85 -7.73 -0.06
C GLU A 289 -5.85 -8.04 -1.18
N GLU A 290 -7.12 -7.74 -0.96
CA GLU A 290 -8.18 -7.86 -1.96
C GLU A 290 -8.02 -6.79 -3.04
N LEU A 291 -7.93 -5.53 -2.63
CA LEU A 291 -7.72 -4.40 -3.53
C LEU A 291 -6.47 -4.60 -4.40
N TYR A 292 -5.34 -4.92 -3.77
CA TYR A 292 -4.09 -5.25 -4.45
C TYR A 292 -4.27 -6.33 -5.52
N ALA A 293 -4.96 -7.43 -5.18
CA ALA A 293 -5.16 -8.53 -6.10
C ALA A 293 -5.92 -8.12 -7.38
N ILE A 294 -6.77 -7.11 -7.29
CA ILE A 294 -7.65 -6.68 -8.38
C ILE A 294 -6.97 -5.61 -9.25
N ILE A 295 -6.42 -4.56 -8.64
CA ILE A 295 -6.10 -3.33 -9.39
C ILE A 295 -4.69 -3.30 -10.00
N ILE A 296 -3.70 -4.06 -9.48
CA ILE A 296 -2.27 -3.87 -9.80
C ILE A 296 -1.88 -4.13 -11.26
N THR A 297 -2.76 -4.63 -12.10
CA THR A 297 -2.49 -4.91 -13.53
C THR A 297 -3.38 -4.11 -14.47
N LYS A 298 -4.18 -3.21 -13.95
CA LYS A 298 -5.10 -2.37 -14.72
C LYS A 298 -4.88 -0.89 -14.42
N PRO A 299 -5.12 -0.01 -15.39
CA PRO A 299 -5.14 1.42 -15.12
C PRO A 299 -6.11 1.73 -13.99
N THR A 300 -5.65 2.49 -13.02
CA THR A 300 -6.44 2.84 -11.84
C THR A 300 -6.19 4.30 -11.50
N VAL A 301 -7.27 5.05 -11.32
CA VAL A 301 -7.25 6.43 -10.85
C VAL A 301 -7.73 6.45 -9.39
N VAL A 302 -7.06 7.24 -8.59
CA VAL A 302 -7.46 7.55 -7.22
C VAL A 302 -7.81 9.03 -7.15
N GLU A 303 -9.02 9.34 -6.81
CA GLU A 303 -9.49 10.71 -6.54
C GLU A 303 -9.67 10.88 -5.04
N ILE A 304 -8.94 11.83 -4.45
CA ILE A 304 -8.99 12.12 -3.03
C ILE A 304 -9.65 13.48 -2.86
N VAL A 305 -10.80 13.49 -2.22
CA VAL A 305 -11.67 14.67 -2.03
C VAL A 305 -11.96 14.90 -0.56
N THR A 306 -12.33 16.13 -0.21
CA THR A 306 -12.76 16.44 1.15
C THR A 306 -14.08 15.78 1.46
N ASP A 307 -15.03 15.84 0.52
CA ASP A 307 -16.36 15.21 0.61
C ASP A 307 -16.61 14.39 -0.67
N PHE A 308 -17.22 13.21 -0.53
CA PHE A 308 -17.56 12.32 -1.65
C PHE A 308 -18.34 13.03 -2.77
N HIS A 309 -19.21 13.98 -2.42
CA HIS A 309 -20.01 14.72 -3.39
C HIS A 309 -19.20 15.65 -4.31
N ASP A 310 -17.94 15.94 -3.95
CA ASP A 310 -17.02 16.72 -4.78
C ASP A 310 -16.35 15.84 -5.86
N ALA A 311 -16.50 14.52 -5.81
CA ALA A 311 -15.85 13.60 -6.74
C ALA A 311 -16.51 13.59 -8.11
N GLU A 312 -15.65 13.57 -9.16
CA GLU A 312 -16.08 13.51 -10.56
C GLU A 312 -15.86 12.09 -11.13
N ILE A 313 -16.72 11.17 -10.73
CA ILE A 313 -16.56 9.75 -11.07
C ILE A 313 -17.02 9.52 -12.53
N PRO A 314 -16.15 9.01 -13.41
CA PRO A 314 -16.49 8.79 -14.81
C PRO A 314 -17.47 7.63 -15.00
N GLY A 315 -18.20 7.65 -16.13
CA GLY A 315 -19.12 6.58 -16.54
C GLY A 315 -20.50 6.66 -15.87
N ASP A 316 -21.42 5.87 -16.40
CA ASP A 316 -22.80 5.81 -15.94
C ASP A 316 -22.97 4.75 -14.85
N LEU A 317 -23.48 5.11 -13.69
CA LEU A 317 -23.68 4.17 -12.58
C LEU A 317 -24.73 3.13 -12.97
N VAL A 318 -24.38 1.86 -12.87
CA VAL A 318 -25.31 0.75 -13.02
C VAL A 318 -25.79 0.33 -11.64
N GLU A 319 -27.10 0.50 -11.40
CA GLU A 319 -27.76 -0.07 -10.25
C GLU A 319 -27.85 -1.60 -10.40
N ASN A 320 -27.41 -2.36 -9.40
CA ASN A 320 -27.31 -3.83 -9.44
C ASN A 320 -28.48 -4.50 -8.74
#